data_f297a74329a0d88e20b25dc667d12228
#
_entry.id   f297a74329a0d88e20b25dc667d12228
#
_cell.length_a   1.000
_cell.length_b   1.000
_cell.length_c   1.000
_cell.angle_alpha   90.00
_cell.angle_beta   90.00
_cell.angle_gamma   90.00
#
_symmetry.space_group_name_H-M   'P 1'
#
loop_
_entity.id
_entity.type
_entity.pdbx_description
1 polymer ?
#
loop_
_entity_poly.entity_id
_entity_poly.type
_entity_poly.pdbx_seq_one_letter_code
_entity_poly.pdbx_strand_id
1 'polypeptide(L)'
;MKYYIIAGEASGDLHGSNLMKAIYQKDANADIRFWGGDLMQKTGGTLVKHYKELAFMGFIEVLFNLKTILNNIKICKKDIEAFQPDAIIFIDYPGFNMRIATWAKERNIPTHYYISPQIWAWKENRIKAIKRDVDYMYVILPFEKDFYEKKHNFPVHFVGHPLIDAIANRTEISDEQFRKENNLSLKPII
;
A
#
# COMPACT_ATOMS: atom_id res chain seq x y z
N MET A 1 -11.28 -5.88 15.18
CA MET A 1 -10.69 -4.53 15.07
C MET A 1 -11.13 -3.85 13.78
N LYS A 2 -11.08 -2.50 13.73
CA LYS A 2 -11.36 -1.70 12.54
C LYS A 2 -10.04 -1.25 11.88
N TYR A 3 -9.85 -1.61 10.63
CA TYR A 3 -8.64 -1.24 9.88
C TYR A 3 -8.99 -0.36 8.69
N TYR A 4 -8.21 0.69 8.47
CA TYR A 4 -8.32 1.51 7.26
C TYR A 4 -7.06 1.35 6.42
N ILE A 5 -7.17 0.76 5.23
CA ILE A 5 -6.01 0.41 4.38
C ILE A 5 -5.97 1.33 3.16
N ILE A 6 -4.79 1.89 2.83
CA ILE A 6 -4.63 2.76 1.67
C ILE A 6 -3.54 2.23 0.75
N ALA A 7 -3.97 1.75 -0.41
CA ALA A 7 -3.13 1.33 -1.53
C ALA A 7 -3.53 2.14 -2.78
N GLY A 8 -2.59 2.85 -3.37
CA GLY A 8 -2.84 3.77 -4.47
C GLY A 8 -2.49 3.25 -5.87
N GLU A 9 -2.02 2.01 -5.99
CA GLU A 9 -1.50 1.42 -7.22
C GLU A 9 -1.82 -0.07 -7.32
N ALA A 10 -1.68 -0.65 -8.52
CA ALA A 10 -1.95 -2.08 -8.76
C ALA A 10 -1.07 -3.02 -7.91
N SER A 11 0.20 -2.68 -7.70
CA SER A 11 1.10 -3.41 -6.81
C SER A 11 0.62 -3.36 -5.36
N GLY A 12 0.16 -2.19 -4.92
CA GLY A 12 -0.43 -1.99 -3.60
C GLY A 12 -1.72 -2.79 -3.41
N ASP A 13 -2.56 -2.91 -4.44
CA ASP A 13 -3.77 -3.76 -4.42
C ASP A 13 -3.43 -5.23 -4.22
N LEU A 14 -2.42 -5.75 -4.93
CA LEU A 14 -1.93 -7.12 -4.76
C LEU A 14 -1.44 -7.36 -3.32
N HIS A 15 -0.57 -6.49 -2.82
CA HIS A 15 0.00 -6.65 -1.47
C HIS A 15 -1.05 -6.41 -0.39
N GLY A 16 -1.96 -5.46 -0.60
CA GLY A 16 -3.09 -5.18 0.27
C GLY A 16 -4.05 -6.37 0.37
N SER A 17 -4.36 -7.03 -0.74
CA SER A 17 -5.21 -8.21 -0.74
C SER A 17 -4.62 -9.36 0.08
N ASN A 18 -3.30 -9.60 -0.04
CA ASN A 18 -2.62 -10.63 0.75
C ASN A 18 -2.56 -10.27 2.24
N LEU A 19 -2.30 -8.99 2.56
CA LEU A 19 -2.36 -8.50 3.94
C LEU A 19 -3.77 -8.66 4.54
N MET A 20 -4.82 -8.31 3.81
CA MET A 20 -6.21 -8.47 4.27
C MET A 20 -6.56 -9.93 4.54
N LYS A 21 -6.13 -10.86 3.68
CA LYS A 21 -6.31 -12.31 3.92
C LYS A 21 -5.65 -12.74 5.23
N ALA A 22 -4.42 -12.28 5.49
CA ALA A 22 -3.71 -12.59 6.73
C ALA A 22 -4.39 -11.96 7.97
N ILE A 23 -4.92 -10.74 7.84
CA ILE A 23 -5.68 -10.10 8.92
C ILE A 23 -6.94 -10.92 9.23
N TYR A 24 -7.74 -11.31 8.24
CA TYR A 24 -8.95 -12.12 8.45
C TYR A 24 -8.66 -13.49 9.05
N GLN A 25 -7.48 -14.09 8.76
CA GLN A 25 -7.05 -15.33 9.41
C GLN A 25 -6.77 -15.16 10.92
N LYS A 26 -6.37 -13.97 11.35
CA LYS A 26 -6.04 -13.66 12.75
C LYS A 26 -7.19 -12.99 13.50
N ASP A 27 -8.00 -12.22 12.80
CA ASP A 27 -9.17 -11.49 13.31
C ASP A 27 -10.33 -11.68 12.31
N ALA A 28 -11.06 -12.77 12.48
CA ALA A 28 -12.20 -13.11 11.60
C ALA A 28 -13.33 -12.06 11.62
N ASN A 29 -13.37 -11.20 12.66
CA ASN A 29 -14.32 -10.11 12.82
C ASN A 29 -13.70 -8.74 12.45
N ALA A 30 -12.58 -8.73 11.74
CA ALA A 30 -11.97 -7.47 11.27
C ALA A 30 -12.95 -6.72 10.37
N ASP A 31 -13.18 -5.45 10.69
CA ASP A 31 -13.92 -4.52 9.82
C ASP A 31 -12.91 -3.69 9.05
N ILE A 32 -12.83 -3.92 7.74
CA ILE A 32 -11.82 -3.31 6.87
C ILE A 32 -12.48 -2.39 5.86
N ARG A 33 -12.09 -1.09 5.88
CA ARG A 33 -12.34 -0.14 4.80
C ARG A 33 -11.05 0.18 4.08
N PHE A 34 -11.12 0.35 2.77
CA PHE A 34 -9.88 0.51 2.03
C PHE A 34 -10.00 1.35 0.75
N TRP A 35 -8.89 1.94 0.37
CA TRP A 35 -8.57 2.41 -0.97
C TRP A 35 -7.67 1.37 -1.62
N GLY A 36 -8.05 0.84 -2.78
CA GLY A 36 -7.35 -0.27 -3.42
C GLY A 36 -7.98 -0.61 -4.75
N GLY A 37 -8.02 -1.89 -5.10
CA GLY A 37 -8.58 -2.33 -6.36
C GLY A 37 -9.35 -3.65 -6.26
N ASP A 38 -9.41 -4.31 -7.43
CA ASP A 38 -10.20 -5.52 -7.63
C ASP A 38 -9.76 -6.70 -6.74
N LEU A 39 -8.44 -6.81 -6.44
CA LEU A 39 -7.91 -7.92 -5.63
C LEU A 39 -8.27 -7.75 -4.15
N MET A 40 -8.13 -6.55 -3.61
CA MET A 40 -8.58 -6.25 -2.24
C MET A 40 -10.10 -6.41 -2.13
N GLN A 41 -10.87 -5.94 -3.12
CA GLN A 41 -12.32 -6.04 -3.14
C GLN A 41 -12.80 -7.51 -3.14
N LYS A 42 -12.13 -8.38 -3.89
CA LYS A 42 -12.41 -9.83 -3.88
C LYS A 42 -12.09 -10.49 -2.53
N THR A 43 -11.20 -9.92 -1.75
CA THR A 43 -10.84 -10.46 -0.43
C THR A 43 -11.91 -10.14 0.62
N GLY A 44 -12.66 -9.07 0.45
CA GLY A 44 -13.69 -8.60 1.38
C GLY A 44 -13.49 -7.15 1.81
N GLY A 45 -14.23 -6.72 2.84
CA GLY A 45 -14.18 -5.34 3.32
C GLY A 45 -14.96 -4.36 2.43
N THR A 46 -14.82 -3.06 2.71
CA THR A 46 -15.52 -1.99 2.01
C THR A 46 -14.56 -1.17 1.17
N LEU A 47 -14.67 -1.25 -0.16
CA LEU A 47 -13.94 -0.38 -1.08
C LEU A 47 -14.52 1.04 -1.01
N VAL A 48 -13.69 2.00 -0.63
CA VAL A 48 -14.05 3.44 -0.60
C VAL A 48 -13.72 4.11 -1.92
N LYS A 49 -12.53 3.80 -2.47
CA LYS A 49 -12.07 4.35 -3.74
C LYS A 49 -11.14 3.40 -4.48
N HIS A 50 -11.38 3.24 -5.77
CA HIS A 50 -10.55 2.39 -6.62
C HIS A 50 -9.28 3.13 -7.06
N TYR A 51 -8.11 2.45 -7.02
CA TYR A 51 -6.84 3.08 -7.38
C TYR A 51 -6.80 3.60 -8.83
N LYS A 52 -7.55 3.01 -9.76
CA LYS A 52 -7.67 3.50 -11.14
C LYS A 52 -8.22 4.92 -11.22
N GLU A 53 -8.99 5.35 -10.22
CA GLU A 53 -9.49 6.72 -10.10
C GLU A 53 -8.44 7.69 -9.52
N LEU A 54 -7.31 7.15 -9.02
CA LEU A 54 -6.18 7.90 -8.47
C LEU A 54 -5.03 8.02 -9.46
N ALA A 55 -5.02 7.16 -10.48
CA ALA A 55 -3.94 7.05 -11.45
C ALA A 55 -3.96 8.25 -12.42
N PHE A 56 -3.05 9.18 -12.20
CA PHE A 56 -2.70 10.22 -13.16
C PHE A 56 -1.34 9.86 -13.76
N MET A 57 -1.33 9.45 -15.03
CA MET A 57 -0.10 9.13 -15.73
C MET A 57 0.47 10.40 -16.37
N GLY A 58 1.63 10.84 -15.85
CA GLY A 58 2.39 11.93 -16.44
C GLY A 58 2.49 13.19 -15.59
N PHE A 59 3.65 13.87 -15.70
CA PHE A 59 3.97 15.08 -14.92
C PHE A 59 3.01 16.24 -15.19
N ILE A 60 2.56 16.37 -16.43
CA ILE A 60 1.61 17.40 -16.86
C ILE A 60 0.23 17.15 -16.28
N GLU A 61 -0.22 15.89 -16.24
CA GLU A 61 -1.51 15.50 -15.66
C GLU A 61 -1.56 15.73 -14.14
N VAL A 62 -0.45 15.53 -13.44
CA VAL A 62 -0.34 15.84 -12.00
C VAL A 62 -0.57 17.31 -11.71
N LEU A 63 -0.04 18.22 -12.53
CA LEU A 63 -0.22 19.67 -12.36
C LEU A 63 -1.68 20.10 -12.60
N PHE A 64 -2.33 19.55 -13.63
CA PHE A 64 -3.76 19.82 -13.91
C PHE A 64 -4.70 19.17 -12.89
N ASN A 65 -4.28 18.10 -12.22
CA ASN A 65 -5.11 17.35 -11.27
C ASN A 65 -4.82 17.64 -9.79
N LEU A 66 -4.08 18.71 -9.49
CA LEU A 66 -3.78 19.07 -8.09
C LEU A 66 -5.05 19.24 -7.25
N LYS A 67 -6.10 19.81 -7.84
CA LYS A 67 -7.41 19.96 -7.21
C LYS A 67 -8.06 18.62 -6.89
N THR A 68 -7.93 17.64 -7.78
CA THR A 68 -8.43 16.26 -7.58
C THR A 68 -7.67 15.55 -6.48
N ILE A 69 -6.34 15.70 -6.44
CA ILE A 69 -5.51 15.11 -5.36
C ILE A 69 -5.91 15.69 -4.01
N LEU A 70 -6.06 17.00 -3.89
CA LEU A 70 -6.51 17.67 -2.67
C LEU A 70 -7.92 17.24 -2.25
N ASN A 71 -8.82 17.09 -3.22
CA ASN A 71 -10.17 16.61 -2.96
C ASN A 71 -10.16 15.15 -2.48
N ASN A 72 -9.33 14.28 -3.08
CA ASN A 72 -9.17 12.90 -2.64
C ASN A 72 -8.64 12.82 -1.20
N ILE A 73 -7.67 13.66 -0.83
CA ILE A 73 -7.20 13.75 0.56
C ILE A 73 -8.35 14.14 1.50
N LYS A 74 -9.18 15.11 1.10
CA LYS A 74 -10.33 15.55 1.90
C LYS A 74 -11.37 14.44 2.07
N ILE A 75 -11.68 13.71 0.99
CA ILE A 75 -12.60 12.57 1.01
C ILE A 75 -12.05 11.48 1.94
N CYS A 76 -10.78 11.12 1.80
CA CYS A 76 -10.12 10.11 2.62
C CYS A 76 -10.19 10.45 4.12
N LYS A 77 -9.82 11.68 4.48
CA LYS A 77 -9.88 12.16 5.86
C LYS A 77 -11.30 12.08 6.44
N LYS A 78 -12.29 12.57 5.70
CA LYS A 78 -13.69 12.53 6.12
C LYS A 78 -14.20 11.10 6.33
N ASP A 79 -13.81 10.18 5.46
CA ASP A 79 -14.21 8.78 5.56
C ASP A 79 -13.53 8.08 6.75
N ILE A 80 -12.25 8.35 7.00
CA ILE A 80 -11.54 7.85 8.18
C ILE A 80 -12.19 8.38 9.47
N GLU A 81 -12.53 9.67 9.52
CA GLU A 81 -13.22 10.27 10.69
C GLU A 81 -14.58 9.61 10.96
N ALA A 82 -15.35 9.32 9.91
CA ALA A 82 -16.64 8.66 10.03
C ALA A 82 -16.52 7.19 10.45
N PHE A 83 -15.50 6.50 9.95
CA PHE A 83 -15.27 5.07 10.23
C PHE A 83 -14.65 4.83 11.61
N GLN A 84 -13.83 5.75 12.10
CA GLN A 84 -13.11 5.65 13.38
C GLN A 84 -12.30 4.33 13.48
N PRO A 85 -11.28 4.13 12.63
CA PRO A 85 -10.47 2.93 12.67
C PRO A 85 -9.58 2.86 13.91
N ASP A 86 -9.29 1.64 14.37
CA ASP A 86 -8.30 1.38 15.41
C ASP A 86 -6.86 1.57 14.89
N ALA A 87 -6.64 1.41 13.57
CA ALA A 87 -5.36 1.63 12.93
C ALA A 87 -5.52 1.98 11.44
N ILE A 88 -4.60 2.79 10.91
CA ILE A 88 -4.46 3.06 9.47
C ILE A 88 -3.22 2.33 8.96
N ILE A 89 -3.37 1.60 7.87
CA ILE A 89 -2.27 0.88 7.20
C ILE A 89 -2.04 1.51 5.83
N PHE A 90 -0.87 2.08 5.65
CA PHE A 90 -0.41 2.61 4.37
C PHE A 90 0.38 1.56 3.61
N ILE A 91 0.13 1.41 2.31
CA ILE A 91 0.90 0.53 1.44
C ILE A 91 1.55 1.38 0.36
N ASP A 92 2.90 1.51 0.40
CA ASP A 92 3.67 2.34 -0.53
C ASP A 92 3.02 3.73 -0.76
N TYR A 93 2.93 4.23 -1.99
CA TYR A 93 2.22 5.45 -2.42
C TYR A 93 2.52 6.70 -1.56
N PRO A 94 3.80 7.06 -1.36
CA PRO A 94 4.21 8.02 -0.32
C PRO A 94 3.71 9.44 -0.55
N GLY A 95 3.43 9.83 -1.79
CA GLY A 95 2.93 11.18 -2.11
C GLY A 95 1.59 11.51 -1.49
N PHE A 96 0.73 10.53 -1.35
CA PHE A 96 -0.60 10.63 -0.73
C PHE A 96 -0.54 10.18 0.73
N ASN A 97 0.01 9.00 0.99
CA ASN A 97 0.00 8.35 2.28
C ASN A 97 0.66 9.19 3.38
N MET A 98 1.80 9.84 3.11
CA MET A 98 2.44 10.70 4.11
C MET A 98 1.59 11.92 4.51
N ARG A 99 0.72 12.44 3.63
CA ARG A 99 -0.20 13.54 3.98
C ARG A 99 -1.34 13.08 4.89
N ILE A 100 -1.78 11.83 4.71
CA ILE A 100 -2.76 11.21 5.63
C ILE A 100 -2.07 10.85 6.94
N ALA A 101 -0.83 10.34 6.92
CA ALA A 101 -0.07 10.02 8.13
C ALA A 101 0.12 11.24 9.04
N THR A 102 0.54 12.39 8.49
CA THR A 102 0.65 13.65 9.25
C THR A 102 -0.68 14.00 9.95
N TRP A 103 -1.77 13.93 9.20
CA TRP A 103 -3.10 14.25 9.71
C TRP A 103 -3.60 13.22 10.75
N ALA A 104 -3.30 11.93 10.57
CA ALA A 104 -3.65 10.86 11.50
C ALA A 104 -2.90 11.01 12.83
N LYS A 105 -1.61 11.40 12.76
CA LYS A 105 -0.78 11.66 13.95
C LYS A 105 -1.35 12.77 14.83
N GLU A 106 -1.84 13.86 14.24
CA GLU A 106 -2.50 14.96 14.96
C GLU A 106 -3.77 14.50 15.70
N ARG A 107 -4.34 13.36 15.31
CA ARG A 107 -5.57 12.76 15.90
C ARG A 107 -5.31 11.54 16.77
N ASN A 108 -4.04 11.21 16.99
CA ASN A 108 -3.62 10.04 17.75
C ASN A 108 -4.16 8.72 17.18
N ILE A 109 -4.36 8.62 15.86
CA ILE A 109 -4.74 7.39 15.18
C ILE A 109 -3.46 6.61 14.88
N PRO A 110 -3.29 5.37 15.37
CA PRO A 110 -2.11 4.55 15.10
C PRO A 110 -1.87 4.34 13.61
N THR A 111 -0.62 4.54 13.17
CA THR A 111 -0.22 4.45 11.76
C THR A 111 0.79 3.34 11.54
N HIS A 112 0.50 2.49 10.58
CA HIS A 112 1.34 1.40 10.13
C HIS A 112 1.72 1.63 8.67
N TYR A 113 3.01 1.61 8.34
CA TYR A 113 3.47 1.81 6.97
C TYR A 113 4.10 0.52 6.44
N TYR A 114 3.40 -0.18 5.59
CA TYR A 114 3.84 -1.42 4.94
C TYR A 114 4.39 -1.12 3.55
N ILE A 115 5.56 -1.64 3.23
CA ILE A 115 6.37 -1.30 2.04
C ILE A 115 6.82 0.17 2.13
N SER A 116 7.93 0.37 2.79
CA SER A 116 8.47 1.71 3.10
C SER A 116 8.71 2.55 1.85
N PRO A 117 8.54 3.87 1.93
CA PRO A 117 9.00 4.75 0.86
C PRO A 117 10.49 4.57 0.60
N GLN A 118 10.87 4.45 -0.67
CA GLN A 118 12.28 4.24 -1.07
C GLN A 118 13.12 5.52 -0.91
N ILE A 119 13.14 6.09 0.30
CA ILE A 119 13.88 7.32 0.59
C ILE A 119 15.40 7.13 0.56
N TRP A 120 15.86 5.90 0.67
CA TRP A 120 17.26 5.53 0.53
C TRP A 120 17.80 5.75 -0.89
N ALA A 121 16.94 5.68 -1.92
CA ALA A 121 17.30 5.92 -3.30
C ALA A 121 17.23 7.43 -3.67
N TRP A 122 16.27 8.16 -3.08
CA TRP A 122 16.03 9.56 -3.39
C TRP A 122 15.14 10.22 -2.32
N LYS A 123 15.30 11.53 -2.12
CA LYS A 123 14.54 12.31 -1.13
C LYS A 123 14.68 11.80 0.32
N GLU A 124 15.90 11.46 0.72
CA GLU A 124 16.22 11.01 2.08
C GLU A 124 15.74 11.98 3.18
N ASN A 125 15.63 13.27 2.87
CA ASN A 125 15.12 14.28 3.79
C ASN A 125 13.69 14.02 4.30
N ARG A 126 12.93 13.15 3.62
CA ARG A 126 11.60 12.70 4.08
C ARG A 126 11.64 11.89 5.38
N ILE A 127 12.81 11.39 5.78
CA ILE A 127 12.97 10.68 7.05
C ILE A 127 12.44 11.46 8.25
N LYS A 128 12.58 12.80 8.24
CA LYS A 128 12.07 13.66 9.32
C LYS A 128 10.55 13.56 9.49
N ALA A 129 9.81 13.55 8.38
CA ALA A 129 8.36 13.40 8.38
C ALA A 129 7.96 11.96 8.77
N ILE A 130 8.66 10.96 8.26
CA ILE A 130 8.41 9.55 8.61
C ILE A 130 8.54 9.35 10.12
N LYS A 131 9.65 9.79 10.72
CA LYS A 131 9.90 9.67 12.18
C LYS A 131 8.85 10.38 13.03
N ARG A 132 8.27 11.46 12.52
CA ARG A 132 7.25 12.21 13.25
C ARG A 132 5.87 11.56 13.15
N ASP A 133 5.52 11.04 11.96
CA ASP A 133 4.14 10.77 11.57
C ASP A 133 3.80 9.26 11.45
N VAL A 134 4.81 8.38 11.45
CA VAL A 134 4.63 6.94 11.31
C VAL A 134 5.01 6.24 12.61
N ASP A 135 4.08 5.48 13.19
CA ASP A 135 4.32 4.77 14.45
C ASP A 135 5.03 3.42 14.21
N TYR A 136 4.64 2.69 13.17
CA TYR A 136 5.20 1.38 12.83
C TYR A 136 5.55 1.30 11.35
N MET A 137 6.80 0.95 11.04
CA MET A 137 7.30 0.81 9.67
C MET A 137 7.70 -0.65 9.40
N TYR A 138 7.21 -1.18 8.29
CA TYR A 138 7.51 -2.54 7.81
C TYR A 138 8.27 -2.46 6.50
N VAL A 139 9.54 -2.86 6.55
CA VAL A 139 10.46 -2.81 5.40
C VAL A 139 10.61 -4.18 4.75
N ILE A 140 10.82 -4.19 3.44
CA ILE A 140 10.80 -5.41 2.62
C ILE A 140 12.17 -5.83 2.10
N LEU A 141 13.17 -4.94 2.12
CA LEU A 141 14.53 -5.23 1.69
C LEU A 141 15.46 -5.28 2.91
N PRO A 142 16.39 -6.26 2.98
CA PRO A 142 17.23 -6.45 4.17
C PRO A 142 18.05 -5.22 4.57
N PHE A 143 18.59 -4.49 3.59
CA PHE A 143 19.42 -3.29 3.84
C PHE A 143 18.62 -2.09 4.36
N GLU A 144 17.30 -2.05 4.15
CA GLU A 144 16.44 -0.97 4.65
C GLU A 144 16.44 -0.92 6.17
N LYS A 145 16.54 -2.09 6.82
CA LYS A 145 16.64 -2.14 8.29
C LYS A 145 17.85 -1.37 8.78
N ASP A 146 19.02 -1.61 8.20
CA ASP A 146 20.25 -0.90 8.56
C ASP A 146 20.16 0.60 8.23
N PHE A 147 19.56 0.93 7.10
CA PHE A 147 19.33 2.32 6.70
C PHE A 147 18.47 3.06 7.71
N TYR A 148 17.34 2.53 8.11
CA TYR A 148 16.45 3.19 9.06
C TYR A 148 16.99 3.16 10.49
N GLU A 149 17.46 2.02 10.98
CA GLU A 149 17.88 1.87 12.38
C GLU A 149 19.26 2.46 12.63
N LYS A 150 20.28 2.08 11.85
CA LYS A 150 21.68 2.53 12.11
C LYS A 150 21.94 3.95 11.66
N LYS A 151 21.46 4.33 10.46
CA LYS A 151 21.72 5.68 9.92
C LYS A 151 20.78 6.72 10.50
N HIS A 152 19.51 6.37 10.72
CA HIS A 152 18.47 7.32 11.10
C HIS A 152 17.92 7.15 12.51
N ASN A 153 18.36 6.16 13.27
CA ASN A 153 17.83 5.86 14.61
C ASN A 153 16.29 5.84 14.62
N PHE A 154 15.72 5.05 13.71
CA PHE A 154 14.29 4.83 13.59
C PHE A 154 13.99 3.34 13.51
N PRO A 155 13.33 2.74 14.53
CA PRO A 155 13.08 1.31 14.58
C PRO A 155 12.11 0.88 13.49
N VAL A 156 12.42 -0.24 12.82
CA VAL A 156 11.59 -0.80 11.76
C VAL A 156 11.50 -2.33 11.87
N HIS A 157 10.47 -2.91 11.29
CA HIS A 157 10.29 -4.35 11.21
C HIS A 157 10.62 -4.84 9.79
N PHE A 158 11.65 -5.66 9.66
CA PHE A 158 11.92 -6.35 8.40
C PHE A 158 10.98 -7.56 8.27
N VAL A 159 10.14 -7.57 7.23
CA VAL A 159 9.09 -8.58 7.03
C VAL A 159 9.30 -9.44 5.78
N GLY A 160 10.39 -9.23 5.05
CA GLY A 160 10.63 -9.91 3.78
C GLY A 160 9.86 -9.30 2.61
N HIS A 161 10.21 -9.74 1.40
CA HIS A 161 9.62 -9.18 0.18
C HIS A 161 8.30 -9.87 -0.16
N PRO A 162 7.17 -9.16 -0.25
CA PRO A 162 5.84 -9.76 -0.43
C PRO A 162 5.65 -10.49 -1.77
N LEU A 163 6.49 -10.22 -2.77
CA LEU A 163 6.47 -10.97 -4.03
C LEU A 163 6.89 -12.43 -3.87
N ILE A 164 7.63 -12.79 -2.83
CA ILE A 164 8.00 -14.19 -2.57
C ILE A 164 6.73 -15.01 -2.36
N ASP A 165 5.84 -14.52 -1.49
CA ASP A 165 4.56 -15.18 -1.21
C ASP A 165 3.62 -15.13 -2.42
N ALA A 166 3.59 -14.01 -3.14
CA ALA A 166 2.76 -13.86 -4.34
C ALA A 166 3.19 -14.85 -5.44
N ILE A 167 4.49 -15.08 -5.62
CA ILE A 167 5.01 -16.05 -6.59
C ILE A 167 4.76 -17.48 -6.11
N ALA A 168 5.00 -17.78 -4.84
CA ALA A 168 4.78 -19.11 -4.27
C ALA A 168 3.32 -19.56 -4.33
N ASN A 169 2.39 -18.61 -4.18
CA ASN A 169 0.95 -18.89 -4.20
C ASN A 169 0.29 -18.68 -5.57
N ARG A 170 1.07 -18.46 -6.64
CA ARG A 170 0.52 -18.35 -7.99
C ARG A 170 -0.04 -19.69 -8.46
N THR A 171 -1.13 -19.65 -9.21
CA THR A 171 -1.63 -20.83 -9.91
C THR A 171 -0.64 -21.18 -11.02
N GLU A 172 -0.10 -22.39 -11.00
CA GLU A 172 0.70 -22.90 -12.10
C GLU A 172 -0.24 -23.23 -13.27
N ILE A 173 0.10 -22.70 -14.45
CA ILE A 173 -0.56 -23.05 -15.69
C ILE A 173 0.46 -23.72 -16.62
N SER A 174 0.02 -24.67 -17.44
CA SER A 174 0.91 -25.30 -18.41
C SER A 174 1.32 -24.31 -19.51
N ASP A 175 2.48 -24.59 -20.16
CA ASP A 175 2.94 -23.78 -21.30
C ASP A 175 1.88 -23.71 -22.41
N GLU A 176 1.19 -24.81 -22.69
CA GLU A 176 0.11 -24.87 -23.67
C GLU A 176 -1.07 -23.97 -23.28
N GLN A 177 -1.48 -24.02 -22.02
CA GLN A 177 -2.58 -23.17 -21.52
C GLN A 177 -2.20 -21.70 -21.56
N PHE A 178 -0.97 -21.34 -21.13
CA PHE A 178 -0.47 -19.97 -21.19
C PHE A 178 -0.47 -19.44 -22.63
N ARG A 179 0.01 -20.23 -23.58
CA ARG A 179 0.04 -19.85 -25.00
C ARG A 179 -1.35 -19.65 -25.56
N LYS A 180 -2.26 -20.54 -25.24
CA LYS A 180 -3.66 -20.46 -25.68
C LYS A 180 -4.35 -19.22 -25.16
N GLU A 181 -4.21 -18.92 -23.87
CA GLU A 181 -4.85 -17.77 -23.22
C GLU A 181 -4.29 -16.42 -23.73
N ASN A 182 -3.03 -16.41 -24.15
CA ASN A 182 -2.37 -15.20 -24.66
C ASN A 182 -2.25 -15.14 -26.20
N ASN A 183 -2.91 -16.03 -26.92
CA ASN A 183 -2.84 -16.12 -28.40
C ASN A 183 -1.41 -16.21 -28.95
N LEU A 184 -0.54 -16.93 -28.26
CA LEU A 184 0.88 -17.05 -28.62
C LEU A 184 1.12 -18.27 -29.53
N SER A 185 2.03 -18.12 -30.49
CA SER A 185 2.47 -19.21 -31.33
C SER A 185 3.40 -20.19 -30.60
N LEU A 186 3.73 -21.32 -31.23
CA LEU A 186 4.70 -22.30 -30.69
C LEU A 186 6.16 -21.82 -30.71
N LYS A 187 6.44 -20.62 -31.19
CA LYS A 187 7.80 -20.04 -31.17
C LYS A 187 8.30 -19.84 -29.75
N PRO A 188 9.63 -19.90 -29.53
CA PRO A 188 10.20 -19.55 -28.23
C PRO A 188 9.77 -18.16 -27.79
N ILE A 189 9.46 -18.02 -26.51
CA ILE A 189 9.19 -16.72 -25.87
C ILE A 189 10.53 -16.28 -25.28
N ILE A 190 11.03 -15.14 -25.70
CA ILE A 190 12.28 -14.54 -25.22
C ILE A 190 11.94 -13.36 -24.32
#